data_27f22f5da7bcb44464b6d9ecefec8ba4
#
_entry.id   27f22f5da7bcb44464b6d9ecefec8ba4
#
_cell.length_a   1.000
_cell.length_b   1.000
_cell.length_c   1.000
_cell.angle_alpha   90.00
_cell.angle_beta   90.00
_cell.angle_gamma   90.00
#
_symmetry.space_group_name_H-M   'P 1'
#
loop_
_entity.id
_entity.type
_entity.pdbx_description
1 polymer ?
#
loop_
_entity_poly.entity_id
_entity_poly.type
_entity_poly.pdbx_seq_one_letter_code
_entity_poly.pdbx_strand_id
1 'polypeptide(L)'
;MNADDIEVAIEAGIEDAEATVSLPRQIDEAHEDAHYAAEVVSPAFEGQSLVQQHQQVYDALGEHMTTDIHAIELSTYTPEEYADETV
;
A
#
# COMPACT_ATOMS: atom_id res chain seq x y z
N MET A 1 -8.58 -11.90 -0.50
CA MET A 1 -7.42 -11.24 -1.11
C MET A 1 -6.25 -11.36 -0.15
N ASN A 2 -5.10 -11.78 -0.63
CA ASN A 2 -3.92 -11.90 0.22
C ASN A 2 -2.93 -10.76 -0.06
N ALA A 3 -1.82 -10.73 0.69
CA ALA A 3 -0.84 -9.67 0.55
C ALA A 3 -0.26 -9.58 -0.86
N ASP A 4 -0.01 -10.72 -1.49
CA ASP A 4 0.53 -10.74 -2.86
C ASP A 4 -0.44 -10.15 -3.86
N ASP A 5 -1.73 -10.42 -3.70
CA ASP A 5 -2.76 -9.86 -4.56
C ASP A 5 -2.82 -8.34 -4.43
N ILE A 6 -2.67 -7.85 -3.21
CA ILE A 6 -2.66 -6.41 -2.95
C ILE A 6 -1.45 -5.76 -3.61
N GLU A 7 -0.28 -6.37 -3.49
CA GLU A 7 0.94 -5.88 -4.13
C GLU A 7 0.76 -5.79 -5.65
N VAL A 8 0.22 -6.84 -6.26
CA VAL A 8 -0.01 -6.86 -7.70
C VAL A 8 -0.98 -5.76 -8.12
N ALA A 9 -2.06 -5.58 -7.37
CA ALA A 9 -3.04 -4.54 -7.68
C ALA A 9 -2.44 -3.13 -7.62
N ILE A 10 -1.65 -2.86 -6.59
CA ILE A 10 -0.99 -1.57 -6.45
C ILE A 10 0.00 -1.34 -7.58
N GLU A 11 0.82 -2.34 -7.86
CA GLU A 11 1.85 -2.21 -8.90
C GLU A 11 1.25 -2.06 -10.30
N ALA A 12 0.10 -2.68 -10.53
CA ALA A 12 -0.60 -2.55 -11.80
C ALA A 12 -1.25 -1.18 -11.98
N GLY A 13 -1.65 -0.54 -10.87
CA GLY A 13 -2.39 0.72 -10.92
C GLY A 13 -1.52 1.97 -10.79
N ILE A 14 -0.27 1.84 -10.39
CA ILE A 14 0.63 2.97 -10.18
C ILE A 14 1.90 2.75 -10.99
N GLU A 15 2.29 3.74 -11.76
CA GLU A 15 3.44 3.66 -12.66
C GLU A 15 4.74 3.41 -11.89
N ASP A 16 5.50 2.41 -12.33
CA ASP A 16 6.81 2.05 -11.76
C ASP A 16 6.78 1.86 -10.23
N ALA A 17 5.65 1.42 -9.70
CA ALA A 17 5.51 1.21 -8.27
C ALA A 17 6.14 -0.12 -7.83
N GLU A 18 6.75 -0.09 -6.66
CA GLU A 18 7.15 -1.29 -5.95
C GLU A 18 6.36 -1.32 -4.65
N ALA A 19 5.56 -2.35 -4.48
CA ALA A 19 4.72 -2.48 -3.29
C ALA A 19 5.17 -3.67 -2.46
N THR A 20 5.27 -3.46 -1.16
CA THR A 20 5.53 -4.51 -0.20
C THR A 20 4.39 -4.50 0.80
N VAL A 21 3.62 -5.58 0.84
CA VAL A 21 2.46 -5.68 1.70
C VAL A 21 2.70 -6.79 2.71
N SER A 22 2.41 -6.49 3.96
CA SER A 22 2.59 -7.45 5.04
C SER A 22 1.42 -7.40 6.01
N LEU A 23 1.29 -8.44 6.80
CA LEU A 23 0.42 -8.47 7.96
C LEU A 23 1.33 -8.26 9.17
N PRO A 24 1.39 -7.05 9.70
CA PRO A 24 2.37 -6.74 10.74
C PRO A 24 2.13 -7.53 12.02
N ARG A 25 0.89 -7.98 12.23
CA ARG A 25 0.59 -8.69 13.45
C ARG A 25 -0.78 -9.33 13.40
N GLN A 26 -0.86 -10.59 13.80
CA GLN A 26 -2.13 -11.18 14.19
C GLN A 26 -2.31 -10.88 15.66
N ILE A 27 -3.13 -9.90 15.95
CA ILE A 27 -3.29 -9.43 17.30
C ILE A 27 -4.28 -10.27 18.08
N ASP A 28 -5.29 -10.78 17.38
CA ASP A 28 -6.39 -11.46 18.04
C ASP A 28 -7.03 -12.46 17.08
N GLU A 29 -7.05 -13.71 17.48
CA GLU A 29 -7.65 -14.77 16.68
C GLU A 29 -9.16 -14.60 16.51
N ALA A 30 -9.78 -13.83 17.39
CA ALA A 30 -11.21 -13.55 17.30
C ALA A 30 -11.55 -12.51 16.24
N HIS A 31 -10.56 -11.77 15.76
CA HIS A 31 -10.77 -10.76 14.73
C HIS A 31 -10.44 -11.34 13.38
N GLU A 32 -11.45 -11.44 12.54
CA GLU A 32 -11.27 -11.90 11.17
C GLU A 32 -10.73 -10.80 10.26
N ASP A 33 -10.71 -9.56 10.74
CA ASP A 33 -10.29 -8.41 9.96
C ASP A 33 -8.78 -8.36 9.86
N ALA A 34 -8.27 -8.52 8.66
CA ALA A 34 -6.84 -8.43 8.41
C ALA A 34 -6.44 -6.97 8.31
N HIS A 35 -5.45 -6.59 9.13
CA HIS A 35 -4.81 -5.29 9.03
C HIS A 35 -3.56 -5.45 8.20
N TYR A 36 -3.57 -4.85 7.01
CA TYR A 36 -2.42 -4.89 6.13
C TYR A 36 -1.57 -3.65 6.31
N ALA A 37 -0.28 -3.80 6.11
CA ALA A 37 0.63 -2.66 6.01
C ALA A 37 1.25 -2.69 4.63
N ALA A 38 1.07 -1.62 3.88
CA ALA A 38 1.60 -1.51 2.53
C ALA A 38 2.62 -0.39 2.46
N GLU A 39 3.78 -0.72 1.94
CA GLU A 39 4.84 0.23 1.67
C GLU A 39 4.97 0.33 0.15
N VAL A 40 4.74 1.52 -0.40
CA VAL A 40 4.71 1.72 -1.83
C VAL A 40 5.71 2.78 -2.23
N VAL A 41 6.59 2.42 -3.14
CA VAL A 41 7.62 3.32 -3.66
C VAL A 41 7.36 3.54 -5.13
N SER A 42 7.22 4.78 -5.54
CA SER A 42 6.99 5.11 -6.96
C SER A 42 7.44 6.51 -7.28
N PRO A 43 8.07 6.71 -8.47
CA PRO A 43 8.37 8.06 -8.95
C PRO A 43 7.11 8.86 -9.25
N ALA A 44 5.96 8.21 -9.41
CA ALA A 44 4.69 8.90 -9.62
C ALA A 44 4.25 9.74 -8.42
N PHE A 45 4.85 9.51 -7.26
CA PHE A 45 4.54 10.27 -6.05
C PHE A 45 5.28 11.60 -5.96
N GLU A 46 6.24 11.86 -6.84
CA GLU A 46 6.98 13.11 -6.81
C GLU A 46 6.06 14.31 -7.01
N GLY A 47 6.24 15.32 -6.16
CA GLY A 47 5.44 16.54 -6.24
C GLY A 47 4.03 16.41 -5.71
N GLN A 48 3.65 15.26 -5.19
CA GLN A 48 2.31 15.05 -4.65
C GLN A 48 2.28 15.11 -3.13
N SER A 49 1.16 15.62 -2.60
CA SER A 49 0.95 15.61 -1.16
C SER A 49 0.74 14.19 -0.66
N LEU A 50 0.87 13.99 0.64
CA LEU A 50 0.64 12.69 1.23
C LEU A 50 -0.77 12.16 0.94
N VAL A 51 -1.76 13.04 0.99
CA VAL A 51 -3.14 12.67 0.69
C VAL A 51 -3.27 12.20 -0.75
N GLN A 52 -2.64 12.91 -1.69
CA GLN A 52 -2.66 12.54 -3.10
C GLN A 52 -1.96 11.20 -3.35
N GLN A 53 -0.85 10.95 -2.68
CA GLN A 53 -0.14 9.68 -2.78
C GLN A 53 -1.01 8.53 -2.29
N HIS A 54 -1.63 8.69 -1.13
CA HIS A 54 -2.52 7.67 -0.58
C HIS A 54 -3.73 7.45 -1.48
N GLN A 55 -4.27 8.52 -2.08
CA GLN A 55 -5.39 8.39 -2.99
C GLN A 55 -5.04 7.55 -4.21
N GLN A 56 -3.83 7.69 -4.73
CA GLN A 56 -3.39 6.84 -5.84
C GLN A 56 -3.41 5.36 -5.47
N VAL A 57 -3.00 5.03 -4.26
CA VAL A 57 -3.00 3.65 -3.80
C VAL A 57 -4.44 3.14 -3.67
N TYR A 58 -5.33 3.93 -3.08
CA TYR A 58 -6.73 3.54 -2.96
C TYR A 58 -7.37 3.35 -4.34
N ASP A 59 -7.07 4.22 -5.29
CA ASP A 59 -7.59 4.10 -6.65
C ASP A 59 -7.07 2.82 -7.32
N ALA A 60 -5.81 2.46 -7.08
CA ALA A 60 -5.23 1.25 -7.62
C ALA A 60 -5.90 -0.01 -7.05
N LEU A 61 -6.27 0.04 -5.78
CA LEU A 61 -6.96 -1.08 -5.13
C LEU A 61 -8.44 -1.15 -5.50
N GLY A 62 -9.03 0.00 -5.82
CA GLY A 62 -10.40 0.07 -6.32
C GLY A 62 -11.41 -0.57 -5.40
N GLU A 63 -12.23 -1.46 -5.94
CA GLU A 63 -13.31 -2.11 -5.21
C GLU A 63 -12.83 -2.97 -4.05
N HIS A 64 -11.60 -3.41 -4.08
CA HIS A 64 -11.06 -4.26 -3.02
C HIS A 64 -11.04 -3.57 -1.66
N MET A 65 -10.95 -2.25 -1.67
CA MET A 65 -10.97 -1.48 -0.42
C MET A 65 -12.30 -1.58 0.32
N THR A 66 -13.38 -1.90 -0.37
CA THR A 66 -14.70 -1.99 0.25
C THR A 66 -15.15 -3.41 0.50
N THR A 67 -14.60 -4.39 -0.20
CA THR A 67 -15.06 -5.76 -0.11
C THR A 67 -14.04 -6.71 0.52
N ASP A 68 -12.76 -6.53 0.24
CA ASP A 68 -11.73 -7.50 0.62
C ASP A 68 -10.76 -6.96 1.68
N ILE A 69 -10.67 -5.66 1.82
CA ILE A 69 -9.69 -5.03 2.70
C ILE A 69 -10.41 -4.13 3.70
N HIS A 70 -10.36 -4.48 4.99
CA HIS A 70 -11.01 -3.67 6.01
C HIS A 70 -10.13 -2.52 6.49
N ALA A 71 -8.85 -2.77 6.62
CA ALA A 71 -7.92 -1.76 7.08
C ALA A 71 -6.56 -1.97 6.43
N ILE A 72 -5.97 -0.88 5.99
CA ILE A 72 -4.63 -0.90 5.43
C ILE A 72 -3.89 0.35 5.89
N GLU A 73 -2.67 0.16 6.38
CA GLU A 73 -1.78 1.26 6.71
C GLU A 73 -0.89 1.50 5.51
N LEU A 74 -0.83 2.74 5.06
CA LEU A 74 -0.05 3.09 3.89
C LEU A 74 1.18 3.90 4.27
N SER A 75 2.30 3.52 3.68
CA SER A 75 3.52 4.30 3.71
C SER A 75 3.95 4.48 2.25
N THR A 76 4.00 5.72 1.80
CA THR A 76 4.32 6.02 0.41
C THR A 76 5.60 6.83 0.33
N TYR A 77 6.40 6.52 -0.67
CA TYR A 77 7.72 7.14 -0.86
C TYR A 77 7.98 7.35 -2.33
N THR A 78 8.75 8.41 -2.65
CA THR A 78 9.45 8.43 -3.92
C THR A 78 10.69 7.55 -3.79
N PRO A 79 11.29 7.12 -4.90
CA PRO A 79 12.51 6.30 -4.82
C PRO A 79 13.63 6.99 -4.06
N GLU A 80 13.74 8.31 -4.19
CA GLU A 80 14.74 9.10 -3.48
C GLU A 80 14.49 9.11 -1.98
N GLU A 81 13.25 9.32 -1.57
CA GLU A 81 12.88 9.30 -0.15
C GLU A 81 13.12 7.92 0.46
N TYR A 82 12.81 6.89 -0.27
CA TYR A 82 12.98 5.52 0.22
C TYR A 82 14.46 5.18 0.40
N ALA A 83 15.28 5.60 -0.54
CA ALA A 83 16.71 5.39 -0.44
C ALA A 83 17.30 6.10 0.78
N ASP A 84 16.83 7.30 1.09
CA ASP A 84 17.26 8.05 2.27
C ASP A 84 16.86 7.34 3.57
N GLU A 85 15.68 6.75 3.60
CA GLU A 85 15.17 6.05 4.77
C GLU A 85 15.92 4.76 5.08
N THR A 86 16.43 4.10 4.05
CA THR A 86 17.05 2.78 4.20
C THR A 86 18.57 2.82 4.37
N VAL A 87 19.15 3.98 4.31
CA VAL A 87 20.60 4.16 4.49
C VAL A 87 20.99 4.14 5.96
#